data_2ee5367d4c66863751171967886e987e
#
_entry.id   2ee5367d4c66863751171967886e987e
#
_cell.length_a   1.000
_cell.length_b   1.000
_cell.length_c   1.000
_cell.angle_alpha   90.00
_cell.angle_beta   90.00
_cell.angle_gamma   90.00
#
_symmetry.space_group_name_H-M   'P 1'
#
loop_
_entity.id
_entity.type
_entity.pdbx_description
1 polymer ?
#
loop_
_entity_poly.entity_id
_entity_poly.type
_entity_poly.pdbx_seq_one_letter_code
_entity_poly.pdbx_strand_id
1 'polypeptide(L)'
;MIQTADFTKWFYILMAEAFGVAETTDAYFLDSSQSGLLGTVHTLSAEVASAGRTPEQSTIASHCAHVLFILRLFDAYEQGQTPEVDWEGSWSTRIVDDAAWRALRGEVQAAYDSVMARLQARDTWPEPAVAASMTLLAHCAYHVGEIRQRLMWVTP
;
A
#
# COMPACT_ATOMS: atom_id res chain seq x y z
N MET A 1 9.62 -0.85 -28.89
CA MET A 1 8.66 0.15 -28.35
C MET A 1 7.81 -0.58 -27.35
N ILE A 2 7.71 -0.09 -26.08
CA ILE A 2 6.86 -0.71 -25.05
C ILE A 2 5.41 -0.43 -25.43
N GLN A 3 4.58 -1.47 -25.44
CA GLN A 3 3.15 -1.34 -25.68
C GLN A 3 2.43 -1.06 -24.35
N THR A 4 1.28 -0.39 -24.42
CA THR A 4 0.44 -0.14 -23.23
C THR A 4 0.10 -1.43 -22.48
N ALA A 5 -0.17 -2.51 -23.21
CA ALA A 5 -0.44 -3.82 -22.63
C ALA A 5 0.74 -4.39 -21.83
N ASP A 6 1.98 -4.14 -22.25
CA ASP A 6 3.17 -4.57 -21.52
C ASP A 6 3.32 -3.79 -20.22
N PHE A 7 3.10 -2.47 -20.26
CA PHE A 7 3.12 -1.62 -19.07
C PHE A 7 2.06 -2.07 -18.06
N THR A 8 0.80 -2.19 -18.49
CA THR A 8 -0.31 -2.52 -17.58
C THR A 8 -0.13 -3.91 -16.97
N LYS A 9 0.32 -4.89 -17.75
CA LYS A 9 0.64 -6.23 -17.25
C LYS A 9 1.65 -6.17 -16.10
N TRP A 10 2.77 -5.51 -16.31
CA TRP A 10 3.81 -5.43 -15.29
C TRP A 10 3.40 -4.59 -14.08
N PHE A 11 2.70 -3.49 -14.32
CA PHE A 11 2.16 -2.68 -13.23
C PHE A 11 1.25 -3.50 -12.30
N TYR A 12 0.32 -4.30 -12.85
CA TYR A 12 -0.58 -5.12 -12.05
C TYR A 12 0.15 -6.23 -11.30
N ILE A 13 1.11 -6.89 -11.93
CA ILE A 13 1.93 -7.92 -11.29
C ILE A 13 2.68 -7.33 -10.08
N LEU A 14 3.35 -6.19 -10.27
CA LEU A 14 4.15 -5.56 -9.22
C LEU A 14 3.27 -4.96 -8.12
N MET A 15 2.11 -4.42 -8.43
CA MET A 15 1.14 -3.96 -7.42
C MET A 15 0.60 -5.14 -6.60
N ALA A 16 0.27 -6.26 -7.24
CA ALA A 16 -0.17 -7.46 -6.52
C ALA A 16 0.93 -8.00 -5.59
N GLU A 17 2.19 -7.97 -6.01
CA GLU A 17 3.33 -8.33 -5.17
C GLU A 17 3.51 -7.33 -4.02
N ALA A 18 3.44 -6.01 -4.28
CA ALA A 18 3.55 -4.97 -3.25
C ALA A 18 2.51 -5.13 -2.13
N PHE A 19 1.33 -5.65 -2.45
CA PHE A 19 0.27 -5.89 -1.46
C PHE A 19 0.24 -7.33 -0.92
N GLY A 20 1.00 -8.26 -1.49
CA GLY A 20 1.02 -9.66 -1.06
C GLY A 20 -0.26 -10.42 -1.41
N VAL A 21 -0.89 -10.04 -2.53
CA VAL A 21 -2.13 -10.63 -3.05
C VAL A 21 -1.93 -11.28 -4.43
N ALA A 22 -0.68 -11.50 -4.82
CA ALA A 22 -0.36 -12.12 -6.10
C ALA A 22 -0.87 -13.57 -6.17
N GLU A 23 -1.45 -13.93 -7.30
CA GLU A 23 -1.93 -15.31 -7.57
C GLU A 23 -0.78 -16.26 -7.93
N THR A 24 0.38 -15.72 -8.32
CA THR A 24 1.57 -16.48 -8.71
C THR A 24 2.56 -16.55 -7.56
N THR A 25 3.45 -17.55 -7.60
CA THR A 25 4.58 -17.67 -6.66
C THR A 25 5.79 -16.86 -7.08
N ASP A 26 5.78 -16.28 -8.29
CA ASP A 26 6.87 -15.46 -8.79
C ASP A 26 6.94 -14.14 -8.01
N ALA A 27 8.15 -13.78 -7.60
CA ALA A 27 8.45 -12.54 -6.92
C ALA A 27 9.55 -11.80 -7.70
N TYR A 28 9.41 -10.48 -7.81
CA TYR A 28 10.28 -9.64 -8.62
C TYR A 28 11.11 -8.66 -7.79
N PHE A 29 10.59 -8.20 -6.66
CA PHE A 29 11.31 -7.28 -5.77
C PHE A 29 11.17 -7.62 -4.27
N LEU A 30 10.32 -8.58 -3.91
CA LEU A 30 10.22 -9.14 -2.56
C LEU A 30 10.78 -10.56 -2.52
N ASP A 31 10.98 -11.12 -1.33
CA ASP A 31 11.44 -12.51 -1.15
C ASP A 31 10.40 -13.54 -1.55
N SER A 32 9.13 -13.12 -1.54
CA SER A 32 7.96 -13.93 -1.90
C SER A 32 6.83 -13.01 -2.33
N SER A 33 6.06 -13.40 -3.30
CA SER A 33 4.86 -12.68 -3.77
C SER A 33 3.80 -12.48 -2.68
N GLN A 34 3.85 -13.25 -1.60
CA GLN A 34 2.96 -13.15 -0.43
C GLN A 34 3.54 -12.24 0.68
N SER A 35 4.76 -11.73 0.52
CA SER A 35 5.45 -10.89 1.51
C SER A 35 5.16 -9.40 1.38
N GLY A 36 4.17 -9.01 0.59
CA GLY A 36 3.72 -7.62 0.45
C GLY A 36 3.01 -7.10 1.69
N LEU A 37 2.46 -5.90 1.60
CA LEU A 37 1.88 -5.17 2.73
C LEU A 37 0.85 -6.02 3.49
N LEU A 38 -0.23 -6.41 2.84
CA LEU A 38 -1.33 -7.17 3.47
C LEU A 38 -0.87 -8.55 3.92
N GLY A 39 -0.05 -9.24 3.10
CA GLY A 39 0.53 -10.52 3.47
C GLY A 39 1.39 -10.43 4.74
N THR A 40 2.19 -9.36 4.87
CA THR A 40 3.02 -9.11 6.06
C THR A 40 2.17 -8.78 7.29
N VAL A 41 1.18 -7.88 7.16
CA VAL A 41 0.45 -7.38 8.34
C VAL A 41 -0.72 -8.26 8.76
N HIS A 42 -1.10 -9.26 7.96
CA HIS A 42 -2.27 -10.10 8.21
C HIS A 42 -2.18 -10.84 9.56
N THR A 43 -1.01 -11.31 9.93
CA THR A 43 -0.77 -12.10 11.15
C THR A 43 -0.35 -11.27 12.36
N LEU A 44 -0.15 -9.95 12.20
CA LEU A 44 0.35 -9.10 13.27
C LEU A 44 -0.76 -8.72 14.25
N SER A 45 -0.43 -8.73 15.55
CA SER A 45 -1.30 -8.15 16.59
C SER A 45 -1.30 -6.63 16.54
N ALA A 46 -2.31 -6.01 17.16
CA ALA A 46 -2.38 -4.56 17.32
C ALA A 46 -1.19 -4.02 18.15
N GLU A 47 -0.73 -4.79 19.14
CA GLU A 47 0.44 -4.47 19.95
C GLU A 47 1.70 -4.35 19.08
N VAL A 48 2.00 -5.35 18.24
CA VAL A 48 3.14 -5.35 17.32
C VAL A 48 2.99 -4.21 16.30
N ALA A 49 1.80 -3.99 15.76
CA ALA A 49 1.54 -2.93 14.79
C ALA A 49 1.73 -1.52 15.37
N SER A 50 1.50 -1.35 16.68
CA SER A 50 1.64 -0.10 17.43
C SER A 50 3.03 0.12 18.02
N ALA A 51 3.91 -0.90 17.98
CA ALA A 51 5.22 -0.83 18.57
C ALA A 51 6.15 0.13 17.80
N GLY A 52 6.90 0.93 18.55
CA GLY A 52 7.96 1.81 18.06
C GLY A 52 9.12 1.85 19.04
N ARG A 53 10.33 2.13 18.58
CA ARG A 53 11.52 2.25 19.45
C ARG A 53 11.49 3.50 20.33
N THR A 54 10.85 4.55 19.84
CA THR A 54 10.61 5.79 20.59
C THR A 54 9.16 6.25 20.38
N PRO A 55 8.60 7.08 21.26
CA PRO A 55 7.24 7.60 21.09
C PRO A 55 7.00 8.38 19.81
N GLU A 56 8.06 8.99 19.24
CA GLU A 56 7.99 9.82 18.04
C GLU A 56 8.12 9.02 16.75
N GLN A 57 8.64 7.79 16.83
CA GLN A 57 8.87 6.95 15.64
C GLN A 57 7.55 6.50 15.04
N SER A 58 7.47 6.50 13.70
CA SER A 58 6.35 5.89 12.98
C SER A 58 6.27 4.38 13.26
N THR A 59 5.06 3.86 13.39
CA THR A 59 4.74 2.46 13.67
C THR A 59 4.28 1.74 12.41
N ILE A 60 4.13 0.42 12.46
CA ILE A 60 3.53 -0.33 11.35
C ILE A 60 2.11 0.17 11.09
N ALA A 61 1.34 0.47 12.14
CA ALA A 61 -0.01 1.03 12.01
C ALA A 61 0.00 2.38 11.28
N SER A 62 0.95 3.28 11.60
CA SER A 62 1.03 4.58 10.91
C SER A 62 1.43 4.44 9.44
N HIS A 63 2.29 3.49 9.09
CA HIS A 63 2.59 3.22 7.67
C HIS A 63 1.39 2.66 6.92
N CYS A 64 0.61 1.75 7.53
CA CYS A 64 -0.63 1.25 6.93
C CYS A 64 -1.67 2.37 6.74
N ALA A 65 -1.85 3.24 7.73
CA ALA A 65 -2.76 4.39 7.63
C ALA A 65 -2.32 5.37 6.53
N HIS A 66 -1.01 5.62 6.42
CA HIS A 66 -0.48 6.46 5.35
C HIS A 66 -0.66 5.84 3.97
N VAL A 67 -0.43 4.53 3.80
CA VAL A 67 -0.72 3.84 2.53
C VAL A 67 -2.22 3.91 2.19
N LEU A 68 -3.10 3.70 3.16
CA LEU A 68 -4.54 3.89 2.98
C LEU A 68 -4.88 5.30 2.47
N PHE A 69 -4.28 6.33 3.10
CA PHE A 69 -4.44 7.71 2.68
C PHE A 69 -3.99 7.91 1.22
N ILE A 70 -2.83 7.38 0.82
CA ILE A 70 -2.30 7.48 -0.55
C ILE A 70 -3.22 6.79 -1.57
N LEU A 71 -3.71 5.60 -1.25
CA LEU A 71 -4.66 4.88 -2.12
C LEU A 71 -5.96 5.68 -2.33
N ARG A 72 -6.51 6.23 -1.26
CA ARG A 72 -7.72 7.08 -1.31
C ARG A 72 -7.49 8.36 -2.08
N LEU A 73 -6.34 9.01 -1.87
CA LEU A 73 -5.96 10.22 -2.58
C LEU A 73 -5.81 9.95 -4.09
N PHE A 74 -5.13 8.87 -4.44
CA PHE A 74 -4.99 8.44 -5.83
C PHE A 74 -6.36 8.16 -6.46
N ASP A 75 -7.23 7.40 -5.77
CA ASP A 75 -8.57 7.08 -6.28
C ASP A 75 -9.43 8.33 -6.48
N ALA A 76 -9.33 9.32 -5.59
CA ALA A 76 -10.01 10.60 -5.71
C ALA A 76 -9.54 11.40 -6.94
N TYR A 77 -8.22 11.47 -7.17
CA TYR A 77 -7.68 12.12 -8.38
C TYR A 77 -8.10 11.39 -9.65
N GLU A 78 -8.13 10.07 -9.67
CA GLU A 78 -8.64 9.29 -10.79
C GLU A 78 -10.13 9.54 -11.09
N GLN A 79 -10.89 10.01 -10.09
CA GLN A 79 -12.27 10.45 -10.22
C GLN A 79 -12.41 11.93 -10.62
N GLY A 80 -11.29 12.62 -10.88
CA GLY A 80 -11.28 14.05 -11.20
C GLY A 80 -11.55 14.97 -10.01
N GLN A 81 -11.47 14.45 -8.79
CA GLN A 81 -11.61 15.23 -7.56
C GLN A 81 -10.29 15.92 -7.22
N THR A 82 -10.39 17.01 -6.47
CA THR A 82 -9.25 17.76 -5.94
C THR A 82 -9.38 17.88 -4.43
N PRO A 83 -9.15 16.79 -3.66
CA PRO A 83 -9.33 16.82 -2.22
C PRO A 83 -8.27 17.71 -1.56
N GLU A 84 -8.63 18.28 -0.40
CA GLU A 84 -7.65 18.88 0.48
C GLU A 84 -6.73 17.79 1.04
N VAL A 85 -5.42 18.05 1.02
CA VAL A 85 -4.41 17.04 1.33
C VAL A 85 -3.76 17.36 2.67
N ASP A 86 -4.02 16.54 3.68
CA ASP A 86 -3.39 16.62 5.00
C ASP A 86 -2.27 15.57 5.12
N TRP A 87 -1.07 15.96 4.71
CA TRP A 87 0.10 15.09 4.79
C TRP A 87 0.48 14.75 6.23
N GLU A 88 0.39 15.69 7.15
CA GLU A 88 0.75 15.50 8.55
C GLU A 88 -0.26 14.56 9.24
N GLY A 89 -1.54 14.82 9.06
CA GLY A 89 -2.63 14.00 9.61
C GLY A 89 -2.61 12.55 9.11
N SER A 90 -2.08 12.28 7.91
CA SER A 90 -1.97 10.93 7.37
C SER A 90 -1.06 10.01 8.20
N TRP A 91 -0.22 10.55 9.09
CA TRP A 91 0.69 9.85 10.00
C TRP A 91 0.18 9.76 11.44
N SER A 92 -0.99 10.31 11.74
CA SER A 92 -1.51 10.43 13.12
C SER A 92 -1.87 9.09 13.78
N THR A 93 -2.23 8.07 12.99
CA THR A 93 -2.60 6.74 13.50
C THR A 93 -1.36 5.94 13.88
N ARG A 94 -0.95 6.01 15.16
CA ARG A 94 0.28 5.36 15.65
C ARG A 94 0.01 4.17 16.56
N ILE A 95 -1.06 4.25 17.34
CA ILE A 95 -1.49 3.24 18.30
C ILE A 95 -2.90 2.81 17.92
N VAL A 96 -3.13 1.51 17.86
CA VAL A 96 -4.41 0.90 17.53
C VAL A 96 -4.72 -0.21 18.52
N ASP A 97 -5.99 -0.39 18.84
CA ASP A 97 -6.48 -1.61 19.46
C ASP A 97 -6.82 -2.69 18.41
N ASP A 98 -7.21 -3.87 18.86
CA ASP A 98 -7.50 -5.00 17.95
C ASP A 98 -8.65 -4.71 16.96
N ALA A 99 -9.64 -3.93 17.40
CA ALA A 99 -10.77 -3.57 16.53
C ALA A 99 -10.34 -2.56 15.46
N ALA A 100 -9.63 -1.50 15.87
CA ALA A 100 -9.09 -0.49 14.97
C ALA A 100 -8.05 -1.08 13.99
N TRP A 101 -7.18 -1.99 14.48
CA TRP A 101 -6.20 -2.67 13.63
C TRP A 101 -6.85 -3.54 12.57
N ARG A 102 -7.87 -4.30 12.95
CA ARG A 102 -8.65 -5.12 11.99
C ARG A 102 -9.36 -4.26 10.97
N ALA A 103 -9.98 -3.15 11.40
CA ALA A 103 -10.65 -2.21 10.53
C ALA A 103 -9.65 -1.58 9.54
N LEU A 104 -8.51 -1.09 10.00
CA LEU A 104 -7.49 -0.47 9.16
C LEU A 104 -7.00 -1.41 8.06
N ARG A 105 -6.70 -2.68 8.39
CA ARG A 105 -6.31 -3.68 7.39
C ARG A 105 -7.40 -3.91 6.34
N GLY A 106 -8.66 -4.01 6.78
CA GLY A 106 -9.80 -4.15 5.88
C GLY A 106 -9.99 -2.95 4.96
N GLU A 107 -9.77 -1.74 5.48
CA GLU A 107 -9.85 -0.50 4.70
C GLU A 107 -8.72 -0.39 3.68
N VAL A 108 -7.50 -0.81 4.03
CA VAL A 108 -6.36 -0.88 3.08
C VAL A 108 -6.67 -1.85 1.95
N GLN A 109 -7.19 -3.05 2.27
CA GLN A 109 -7.60 -4.02 1.25
C GLN A 109 -8.67 -3.43 0.33
N ALA A 110 -9.74 -2.86 0.89
CA ALA A 110 -10.82 -2.29 0.11
C ALA A 110 -10.37 -1.12 -0.78
N ALA A 111 -9.47 -0.28 -0.28
CA ALA A 111 -8.92 0.83 -1.07
C ALA A 111 -8.01 0.32 -2.22
N TYR A 112 -7.19 -0.70 -1.97
CA TYR A 112 -6.42 -1.38 -3.01
C TYR A 112 -7.33 -1.95 -4.09
N ASP A 113 -8.37 -2.70 -3.71
CA ASP A 113 -9.30 -3.32 -4.65
C ASP A 113 -10.02 -2.27 -5.50
N SER A 114 -10.44 -1.14 -4.89
CA SER A 114 -11.07 -0.01 -5.59
C SER A 114 -10.14 0.59 -6.65
N VAL A 115 -8.89 0.90 -6.27
CA VAL A 115 -7.88 1.46 -7.18
C VAL A 115 -7.62 0.49 -8.33
N MET A 116 -7.40 -0.80 -8.03
CA MET A 116 -7.10 -1.81 -9.05
C MET A 116 -8.27 -2.01 -10.02
N ALA A 117 -9.51 -2.09 -9.52
CA ALA A 117 -10.69 -2.20 -10.37
C ALA A 117 -10.84 -0.99 -11.31
N ARG A 118 -10.60 0.23 -10.81
CA ARG A 118 -10.66 1.46 -11.61
C ARG A 118 -9.59 1.47 -12.71
N LEU A 119 -8.35 1.11 -12.36
CA LEU A 119 -7.25 1.07 -13.33
C LEU A 119 -7.45 -0.03 -14.38
N GLN A 120 -8.01 -1.18 -14.00
CA GLN A 120 -8.35 -2.27 -14.93
C GLN A 120 -9.46 -1.89 -15.90
N ALA A 121 -10.40 -1.04 -15.48
CA ALA A 121 -11.47 -0.53 -16.33
C ALA A 121 -11.04 0.61 -17.27
N ARG A 122 -9.77 1.05 -17.20
CA ARG A 122 -9.26 2.16 -18.02
C ARG A 122 -8.93 1.71 -19.44
N ASP A 123 -9.55 2.36 -20.42
CA ASP A 123 -9.33 2.07 -21.85
C ASP A 123 -8.01 2.62 -22.40
N THR A 124 -7.55 3.77 -21.86
CA THR A 124 -6.37 4.47 -22.36
C THR A 124 -5.41 4.84 -21.25
N TRP A 125 -4.12 4.86 -21.54
CA TRP A 125 -3.06 5.16 -20.59
C TRP A 125 -2.21 6.35 -21.09
N PRO A 126 -2.69 7.58 -20.94
CA PRO A 126 -1.88 8.76 -21.27
C PRO A 126 -0.70 8.88 -20.30
N GLU A 127 0.34 9.61 -20.75
CA GLU A 127 1.57 9.78 -19.96
C GLU A 127 1.34 10.15 -18.48
N PRO A 128 0.46 11.11 -18.13
CA PRO A 128 0.21 11.44 -16.73
C PRO A 128 -0.35 10.26 -15.90
N ALA A 129 -1.20 9.43 -16.52
CA ALA A 129 -1.74 8.25 -15.84
C ALA A 129 -0.67 7.17 -15.61
N VAL A 130 0.22 6.97 -16.58
CA VAL A 130 1.39 6.09 -16.45
C VAL A 130 2.27 6.59 -15.31
N ALA A 131 2.63 7.87 -15.31
CA ALA A 131 3.49 8.48 -14.28
C ALA A 131 2.87 8.37 -12.89
N ALA A 132 1.58 8.68 -12.73
CA ALA A 132 0.86 8.57 -11.47
C ALA A 132 0.84 7.13 -10.94
N SER A 133 0.59 6.15 -11.81
CA SER A 133 0.57 4.73 -11.44
C SER A 133 1.96 4.21 -11.04
N MET A 134 3.01 4.61 -11.74
CA MET A 134 4.39 4.29 -11.35
C MET A 134 4.75 4.91 -10.00
N THR A 135 4.32 6.15 -9.74
CA THR A 135 4.52 6.82 -8.46
C THR A 135 3.78 6.10 -7.34
N LEU A 136 2.53 5.68 -7.58
CA LEU A 136 1.77 4.89 -6.62
C LEU A 136 2.48 3.59 -6.26
N LEU A 137 2.92 2.82 -7.27
CA LEU A 137 3.65 1.56 -7.06
C LEU A 137 4.93 1.79 -6.25
N ALA A 138 5.75 2.77 -6.64
CA ALA A 138 7.00 3.08 -5.95
C ALA A 138 6.75 3.50 -4.49
N HIS A 139 5.71 4.29 -4.24
CA HIS A 139 5.33 4.74 -2.90
C HIS A 139 4.87 3.55 -2.02
N CYS A 140 4.00 2.69 -2.54
CA CYS A 140 3.56 1.49 -1.83
C CYS A 140 4.73 0.53 -1.54
N ALA A 141 5.59 0.26 -2.52
CA ALA A 141 6.77 -0.59 -2.36
C ALA A 141 7.75 -0.03 -1.30
N TYR A 142 7.95 1.29 -1.27
CA TYR A 142 8.74 1.96 -0.23
C TYR A 142 8.17 1.67 1.17
N HIS A 143 6.85 1.82 1.36
CA HIS A 143 6.23 1.55 2.66
C HIS A 143 6.22 0.07 3.05
N VAL A 144 6.15 -0.85 2.09
CA VAL A 144 6.35 -2.28 2.36
C VAL A 144 7.74 -2.53 2.95
N GLY A 145 8.79 -1.95 2.37
CA GLY A 145 10.15 -2.05 2.89
C GLY A 145 10.27 -1.49 4.31
N GLU A 146 9.66 -0.33 4.56
CA GLU A 146 9.65 0.29 5.88
C GLU A 146 8.89 -0.54 6.95
N ILE A 147 7.74 -1.12 6.58
CA ILE A 147 6.98 -2.01 7.47
C ILE A 147 7.78 -3.25 7.81
N ARG A 148 8.39 -3.90 6.81
CA ARG A 148 9.21 -5.11 7.01
C ARG A 148 10.43 -4.83 7.87
N GLN A 149 11.08 -3.68 7.69
CA GLN A 149 12.20 -3.26 8.51
C GLN A 149 11.78 -3.04 9.97
N ARG A 150 10.61 -2.43 10.20
CA ARG A 150 10.07 -2.24 11.55
C ARG A 150 9.72 -3.56 12.21
N LEU A 151 9.13 -4.48 11.46
CA LEU A 151 8.82 -5.81 11.97
C LEU A 151 10.05 -6.51 12.53
N MET A 152 11.20 -6.41 11.86
CA MET A 152 12.47 -6.97 12.38
C MET A 152 12.95 -6.34 13.69
N TRP A 153 12.48 -5.16 14.04
CA TRP A 153 12.87 -4.47 15.28
C TRP A 153 11.93 -4.75 16.45
N VAL A 154 10.69 -5.10 16.18
CA VAL A 154 9.65 -5.29 17.21
C VAL A 154 9.31 -6.74 17.47
N THR A 155 9.80 -7.65 16.64
CA THR A 155 9.76 -9.10 16.88
C THR A 155 11.12 -9.59 17.36
N PRO A 156 11.18 -10.37 18.47
CA PRO A 156 12.41 -10.89 19.02
C PRO A 156 13.11 -11.90 18.10
#